data_b14eff51218d4ddfee5fcecc49ac14b9
#
_entry.id   b14eff51218d4ddfee5fcecc49ac14b9
#
_cell.length_a   1.000
_cell.length_b   1.000
_cell.length_c   1.000
_cell.angle_alpha   90.00
_cell.angle_beta   90.00
_cell.angle_gamma   90.00
#
_symmetry.space_group_name_H-M   'P 1'
#
loop_
_entity.id
_entity.type
_entity.pdbx_description
1 polymer ?
#
loop_
_entity_poly.entity_id
_entity_poly.type
_entity_poly.pdbx_seq_one_letter_code
_entity_poly.pdbx_strand_id
1 'polypeptide(L)'
;VAGLICVVVAAAVVIVVTDPFSSPSPSGRVSLPAPQVSTTVNPADAPTPPTQGAYFGAWVGPDVFTQANEILAVHSLQQQIGHKLSIVHTYLKWQAQFPTPSDMAFLSQGSTLLISWAGTDTRQITSGADDSWIRTRAQQIKALGKPVFLEWRWEMDRPNLRSQEHSGADYVAAWDHIRAIFAAAGVNNAAWVWCPTAKGFSDGQAAAFYPGNNEVDWICADAYPQYGGYASFASTVDPFLGWASHYDKPVMIGEFGVPVSYGPQPRAQWLRAAKQVVVADHQIKALLYFDANPAGQGAAGSYALRDTTALSAFLSIADQPYFNPGAAR
;
A
#
# COMPACT_ATOMS: atom_id res chain seq x y z
N VAL A 1 27.52 -63.92 9.40
CA VAL A 1 27.10 -62.89 8.46
C VAL A 1 27.51 -61.56 9.05
N ALA A 2 28.61 -60.98 8.53
CA ALA A 2 29.23 -59.79 9.05
C ALA A 2 28.58 -58.54 8.46
N GLY A 3 28.08 -57.62 9.29
CA GLY A 3 27.60 -56.31 8.88
C GLY A 3 28.71 -55.25 8.93
N LEU A 4 28.95 -54.65 7.79
CA LEU A 4 29.98 -53.62 7.62
C LEU A 4 29.34 -52.25 8.00
N ILE A 5 29.87 -51.58 9.01
CA ILE A 5 29.49 -50.21 9.40
C ILE A 5 30.45 -49.25 8.67
N CYS A 6 29.94 -48.49 7.70
CA CYS A 6 30.67 -47.37 7.10
C CYS A 6 30.53 -46.12 7.98
N VAL A 7 31.64 -45.69 8.58
CA VAL A 7 31.75 -44.39 9.24
C VAL A 7 32.14 -43.36 8.20
N VAL A 8 31.29 -42.38 7.92
CA VAL A 8 31.62 -41.24 7.07
C VAL A 8 32.16 -40.14 7.98
N VAL A 9 33.44 -39.85 7.82
CA VAL A 9 34.13 -38.71 8.47
C VAL A 9 33.92 -37.47 7.57
N ALA A 10 33.13 -36.50 8.03
CA ALA A 10 33.02 -35.21 7.40
C ALA A 10 34.20 -34.32 7.81
N ALA A 11 35.05 -34.01 6.85
CA ALA A 11 36.12 -33.03 7.03
C ALA A 11 35.55 -31.62 6.84
N ALA A 12 35.57 -30.81 7.89
CA ALA A 12 35.24 -29.39 7.82
C ALA A 12 36.48 -28.64 7.24
N VAL A 13 36.30 -28.02 6.08
CA VAL A 13 37.28 -27.11 5.51
C VAL A 13 36.98 -25.73 6.08
N VAL A 14 37.87 -25.21 6.92
CA VAL A 14 37.86 -23.83 7.38
C VAL A 14 38.58 -22.99 6.32
N ILE A 15 37.82 -22.18 5.60
CA ILE A 15 38.37 -21.16 4.69
C ILE A 15 38.64 -19.92 5.53
N VAL A 16 39.93 -19.63 5.78
CA VAL A 16 40.39 -18.36 6.32
C VAL A 16 40.44 -17.36 5.20
N VAL A 17 39.48 -16.41 5.17
CA VAL A 17 39.51 -15.27 4.26
C VAL A 17 40.42 -14.22 4.91
N THR A 18 41.62 -14.03 4.37
CA THR A 18 42.50 -12.91 4.75
C THR A 18 42.09 -11.68 3.97
N ASP A 19 41.75 -10.60 4.71
CA ASP A 19 41.39 -9.29 4.18
C ASP A 19 42.69 -8.58 3.64
N PRO A 20 42.75 -8.19 2.36
CA PRO A 20 43.98 -7.61 1.78
C PRO A 20 44.05 -6.06 1.90
N PHE A 21 43.20 -5.39 2.72
CA PHE A 21 43.21 -3.93 2.83
C PHE A 21 43.55 -3.41 4.23
N SER A 22 44.73 -3.82 4.76
CA SER A 22 45.32 -3.13 5.90
C SER A 22 46.34 -2.10 5.39
N SER A 23 45.94 -0.85 5.25
CA SER A 23 46.84 0.28 5.04
C SER A 23 47.11 1.04 6.32
N PRO A 24 48.33 1.54 6.58
CA PRO A 24 48.69 2.17 7.83
C PRO A 24 48.11 3.59 7.96
N SER A 25 47.65 3.92 9.15
CA SER A 25 47.16 5.27 9.53
C SER A 25 48.30 6.30 9.47
N PRO A 26 48.07 7.46 8.84
CA PRO A 26 48.83 8.65 9.14
C PRO A 26 48.12 9.47 10.23
N SER A 27 48.84 9.73 11.30
CA SER A 27 48.49 10.71 12.33
C SER A 27 48.51 12.14 11.74
N GLY A 28 47.39 12.81 11.74
CA GLY A 28 47.29 14.21 11.38
C GLY A 28 45.86 14.69 11.63
N ARG A 29 45.55 15.14 12.87
CA ARG A 29 44.29 15.82 13.14
C ARG A 29 44.30 17.21 12.48
N VAL A 30 43.57 17.32 11.39
CA VAL A 30 43.02 18.63 10.97
C VAL A 30 41.54 18.59 11.28
N SER A 31 41.13 19.30 12.32
CA SER A 31 39.72 19.52 12.66
C SER A 31 39.14 20.49 11.63
N LEU A 32 38.40 19.95 10.65
CA LEU A 32 37.49 20.76 9.85
C LEU A 32 36.20 20.93 10.67
N PRO A 33 35.61 22.15 10.72
CA PRO A 33 34.30 22.32 11.35
C PRO A 33 33.28 21.51 10.56
N ALA A 34 32.51 20.67 11.27
CA ALA A 34 31.41 19.96 10.69
C ALA A 34 30.41 20.97 10.08
N PRO A 35 29.95 20.77 8.85
CA PRO A 35 28.87 21.56 8.32
C PRO A 35 27.64 21.30 9.19
N GLN A 36 27.24 22.30 9.97
CA GLN A 36 25.93 22.34 10.62
C GLN A 36 24.91 22.60 9.51
N VAL A 37 24.44 21.55 8.85
CA VAL A 37 23.22 21.62 8.06
C VAL A 37 22.06 21.54 9.07
N SER A 38 21.68 22.65 9.65
CA SER A 38 20.39 22.82 10.29
C SER A 38 19.33 22.85 9.19
N THR A 39 18.99 21.70 8.64
CA THR A 39 17.73 21.54 7.93
C THR A 39 16.65 21.42 9.01
N THR A 40 16.04 22.54 9.38
CA THR A 40 14.69 22.53 9.93
C THR A 40 13.79 22.05 8.78
N VAL A 41 13.69 20.75 8.59
CA VAL A 41 12.63 20.16 7.77
C VAL A 41 11.37 20.41 8.57
N ASN A 42 10.55 21.39 8.15
CA ASN A 42 9.18 21.44 8.61
C ASN A 42 8.56 20.09 8.26
N PRO A 43 8.04 19.33 9.24
CA PRO A 43 7.42 18.08 8.94
C PRO A 43 6.33 18.34 7.90
N ALA A 44 6.34 17.57 6.81
CA ALA A 44 5.28 17.68 5.81
C ALA A 44 3.95 17.29 6.46
N ASP A 45 2.91 18.05 6.19
CA ASP A 45 1.57 17.71 6.64
C ASP A 45 1.06 16.44 5.93
N ALA A 46 0.11 15.73 6.54
CA ALA A 46 -0.55 14.57 5.95
C ALA A 46 -1.21 14.91 4.59
N PRO A 47 -1.31 13.95 3.66
CA PRO A 47 -1.95 14.19 2.37
C PRO A 47 -3.42 14.61 2.52
N THR A 48 -3.79 15.69 1.86
CA THR A 48 -5.17 16.18 1.79
C THR A 48 -5.80 15.82 0.45
N PRO A 49 -7.14 15.72 0.35
CA PRO A 49 -7.80 15.49 -0.93
C PRO A 49 -7.55 16.66 -1.89
N PRO A 50 -7.40 16.39 -3.20
CA PRO A 50 -7.28 17.46 -4.18
C PRO A 50 -8.60 18.25 -4.23
N THR A 51 -8.50 19.56 -4.39
CA THR A 51 -9.68 20.44 -4.50
C THR A 51 -10.53 20.12 -5.72
N GLN A 52 -9.89 19.67 -6.80
CA GLN A 52 -10.54 19.21 -8.03
C GLN A 52 -9.93 17.88 -8.46
N GLY A 53 -10.77 16.99 -9.01
CA GLY A 53 -10.32 15.69 -9.50
C GLY A 53 -10.00 14.69 -8.37
N ALA A 54 -9.23 13.70 -8.73
CA ALA A 54 -8.80 12.61 -7.85
C ALA A 54 -7.33 12.22 -8.14
N TYR A 55 -6.63 11.77 -7.12
CA TYR A 55 -5.31 11.15 -7.29
C TYR A 55 -5.43 9.85 -8.08
N PHE A 56 -4.44 9.58 -8.91
CA PHE A 56 -4.32 8.35 -9.66
C PHE A 56 -3.11 7.57 -9.19
N GLY A 57 -3.31 6.29 -8.89
CA GLY A 57 -2.27 5.44 -8.34
C GLY A 57 -2.36 4.00 -8.79
N ALA A 58 -1.39 3.22 -8.39
CA ALA A 58 -1.39 1.77 -8.58
C ALA A 58 -0.46 1.06 -7.59
N TRP A 59 -0.80 -0.21 -7.30
CA TRP A 59 0.16 -1.25 -7.02
C TRP A 59 0.59 -1.88 -8.34
N VAL A 60 1.91 -2.01 -8.56
CA VAL A 60 2.44 -2.67 -9.76
C VAL A 60 3.31 -3.83 -9.34
N GLY A 61 2.72 -5.03 -9.35
CA GLY A 61 3.38 -6.25 -8.93
C GLY A 61 4.33 -6.80 -9.99
N PRO A 62 5.65 -6.87 -9.73
CA PRO A 62 6.57 -7.52 -10.65
C PRO A 62 6.37 -9.04 -10.64
N ASP A 63 6.73 -9.73 -11.74
CA ASP A 63 6.65 -11.19 -11.83
C ASP A 63 7.55 -11.88 -10.79
N VAL A 64 8.71 -11.29 -10.49
CA VAL A 64 9.60 -11.72 -9.42
C VAL A 64 9.81 -10.54 -8.48
N PHE A 65 9.32 -10.68 -7.25
CA PHE A 65 9.38 -9.61 -6.28
C PHE A 65 10.80 -9.40 -5.74
N THR A 66 11.39 -8.27 -6.13
CA THR A 66 12.56 -7.65 -5.53
C THR A 66 12.34 -6.14 -5.52
N GLN A 67 13.02 -5.40 -4.64
CA GLN A 67 12.94 -3.95 -4.60
C GLN A 67 13.28 -3.29 -5.95
N ALA A 68 14.29 -3.81 -6.64
CA ALA A 68 14.67 -3.31 -7.95
C ALA A 68 13.60 -3.58 -9.03
N ASN A 69 12.99 -4.76 -9.02
CA ASN A 69 11.95 -5.12 -9.98
C ASN A 69 10.65 -4.33 -9.70
N GLU A 70 10.33 -4.04 -8.45
CA GLU A 70 9.21 -3.18 -8.07
C GLU A 70 9.38 -1.77 -8.63
N ILE A 71 10.58 -1.17 -8.47
CA ILE A 71 10.91 0.13 -9.07
C ILE A 71 10.77 0.10 -10.59
N LEU A 72 11.30 -0.94 -11.25
CA LEU A 72 11.21 -1.08 -12.70
C LEU A 72 9.77 -1.25 -13.19
N ALA A 73 8.94 -2.01 -12.47
CA ALA A 73 7.54 -2.23 -12.82
C ALA A 73 6.74 -0.92 -12.75
N VAL A 74 6.87 -0.16 -11.66
CA VAL A 74 6.24 1.18 -11.53
C VAL A 74 6.74 2.12 -12.62
N HIS A 75 8.04 2.18 -12.87
CA HIS A 75 8.61 3.02 -13.91
C HIS A 75 8.09 2.66 -15.31
N SER A 76 7.98 1.36 -15.63
CA SER A 76 7.40 0.87 -16.89
C SER A 76 5.95 1.32 -17.06
N LEU A 77 5.12 1.20 -16.03
CA LEU A 77 3.74 1.67 -16.08
C LEU A 77 3.69 3.20 -16.28
N GLN A 78 4.50 3.96 -15.55
CA GLN A 78 4.57 5.42 -15.69
C GLN A 78 5.00 5.86 -17.11
N GLN A 79 5.90 5.13 -17.75
CA GLN A 79 6.25 5.38 -19.16
C GLN A 79 5.07 5.12 -20.09
N GLN A 80 4.26 4.06 -19.85
CA GLN A 80 3.09 3.74 -20.65
C GLN A 80 1.97 4.79 -20.51
N ILE A 81 1.75 5.30 -19.30
CA ILE A 81 0.74 6.34 -19.03
C ILE A 81 1.23 7.75 -19.38
N GLY A 82 2.53 7.93 -19.65
CA GLY A 82 3.11 9.23 -20.05
C GLY A 82 3.31 10.23 -18.90
N HIS A 83 3.02 9.85 -17.66
CA HIS A 83 3.22 10.70 -16.48
C HIS A 83 3.45 9.86 -15.22
N LYS A 84 3.77 10.53 -14.09
CA LYS A 84 3.97 9.87 -12.80
C LYS A 84 2.63 9.46 -12.18
N LEU A 85 2.65 8.34 -11.44
CA LEU A 85 1.57 8.02 -10.50
C LEU A 85 1.59 9.04 -9.35
N SER A 86 0.44 9.61 -9.02
CA SER A 86 0.29 10.48 -7.84
C SER A 86 0.52 9.69 -6.56
N ILE A 87 0.02 8.45 -6.53
CA ILE A 87 0.16 7.53 -5.41
C ILE A 87 0.76 6.22 -5.92
N VAL A 88 1.83 5.76 -5.29
CA VAL A 88 2.32 4.38 -5.44
C VAL A 88 1.88 3.61 -4.20
N HIS A 89 1.14 2.52 -4.40
CA HIS A 89 0.71 1.65 -3.34
C HIS A 89 1.82 0.65 -3.01
N THR A 90 2.12 0.43 -1.73
CA THR A 90 3.14 -0.51 -1.25
C THR A 90 2.61 -1.31 -0.06
N TYR A 91 3.09 -2.57 0.07
CA TYR A 91 2.67 -3.46 1.15
C TYR A 91 3.81 -3.72 2.11
N LEU A 92 3.53 -3.55 3.38
CA LEU A 92 4.50 -3.66 4.45
C LEU A 92 4.04 -4.71 5.48
N LYS A 93 4.79 -5.79 5.65
CA LYS A 93 4.51 -6.75 6.72
C LYS A 93 4.66 -6.10 8.08
N TRP A 94 3.96 -6.64 9.11
CA TRP A 94 3.94 -6.07 10.46
C TRP A 94 5.31 -5.66 10.96
N GLN A 95 6.29 -6.57 10.93
CA GLN A 95 7.65 -6.34 11.42
C GLN A 95 8.70 -6.18 10.30
N ALA A 96 8.29 -5.85 9.07
CA ALA A 96 9.26 -5.64 8.00
C ALA A 96 10.09 -4.37 8.20
N GLN A 97 11.28 -4.37 7.60
CA GLN A 97 12.10 -3.16 7.51
C GLN A 97 11.36 -2.06 6.74
N PHE A 98 11.44 -0.83 7.22
CA PHE A 98 10.87 0.36 6.60
C PHE A 98 11.74 1.60 6.93
N PRO A 99 11.89 2.57 6.00
CA PRO A 99 11.47 2.47 4.60
C PRO A 99 12.32 1.47 3.81
N THR A 100 11.77 0.95 2.72
CA THR A 100 12.49 0.11 1.78
C THR A 100 13.20 0.96 0.72
N PRO A 101 14.16 0.40 -0.05
CA PRO A 101 14.74 1.10 -1.19
C PRO A 101 13.72 1.54 -2.24
N SER A 102 12.67 0.75 -2.50
CA SER A 102 11.60 1.14 -3.43
C SER A 102 10.74 2.29 -2.88
N ASP A 103 10.37 2.26 -1.60
CA ASP A 103 9.65 3.38 -0.95
C ASP A 103 10.41 4.69 -1.14
N MET A 104 11.71 4.68 -0.88
CA MET A 104 12.55 5.88 -1.01
C MET A 104 12.69 6.33 -2.47
N ALA A 105 12.76 5.39 -3.43
CA ALA A 105 12.79 5.71 -4.84
C ALA A 105 11.51 6.40 -5.29
N PHE A 106 10.33 5.89 -4.90
CA PHE A 106 9.04 6.49 -5.26
C PHE A 106 8.84 7.86 -4.65
N LEU A 107 9.18 8.04 -3.37
CA LEU A 107 9.13 9.34 -2.70
C LEU A 107 10.09 10.36 -3.33
N SER A 108 11.29 9.94 -3.74
CA SER A 108 12.28 10.82 -4.39
C SER A 108 11.83 11.28 -5.78
N GLN A 109 11.05 10.46 -6.47
CA GLN A 109 10.44 10.79 -7.77
C GLN A 109 9.21 11.69 -7.63
N GLY A 110 8.75 11.95 -6.41
CA GLY A 110 7.63 12.84 -6.11
C GLY A 110 6.26 12.18 -6.15
N SER A 111 6.18 10.84 -6.07
CA SER A 111 4.94 10.13 -5.75
C SER A 111 4.70 10.14 -4.23
N THR A 112 3.44 10.13 -3.82
CA THR A 112 3.06 9.83 -2.43
C THR A 112 2.91 8.32 -2.26
N LEU A 113 3.21 7.76 -1.09
CA LEU A 113 2.96 6.35 -0.81
C LEU A 113 1.58 6.15 -0.19
N LEU A 114 0.86 5.10 -0.63
CA LEU A 114 -0.13 4.42 0.18
C LEU A 114 0.57 3.19 0.77
N ILE A 115 0.74 3.16 2.08
CA ILE A 115 1.44 2.10 2.79
C ILE A 115 0.40 1.22 3.46
N SER A 116 0.13 0.04 2.88
CA SER A 116 -0.72 -0.98 3.51
C SER A 116 0.12 -1.79 4.49
N TRP A 117 0.09 -1.34 5.74
CA TRP A 117 0.81 -1.98 6.83
C TRP A 117 0.00 -3.14 7.42
N ALA A 118 0.49 -4.35 7.27
CA ALA A 118 -0.16 -5.54 7.80
C ALA A 118 -0.30 -5.45 9.33
N GLY A 119 -1.35 -6.07 9.85
CA GLY A 119 -1.57 -6.16 11.28
C GLY A 119 -1.02 -7.46 11.88
N THR A 120 -1.24 -7.60 13.18
CA THR A 120 -1.06 -8.81 13.98
C THR A 120 -2.32 -9.04 14.80
N ASP A 121 -2.29 -9.88 15.84
CA ASP A 121 -3.42 -10.12 16.72
C ASP A 121 -3.83 -8.83 17.47
N THR A 122 -5.09 -8.42 17.29
CA THR A 122 -5.61 -7.16 17.85
C THR A 122 -5.57 -7.09 19.35
N ARG A 123 -5.75 -8.23 20.06
CA ARG A 123 -5.66 -8.31 21.51
C ARG A 123 -4.21 -8.23 22.00
N GLN A 124 -3.25 -8.70 21.21
CA GLN A 124 -1.83 -8.51 21.51
C GLN A 124 -1.48 -7.01 21.42
N ILE A 125 -1.98 -6.30 20.41
CA ILE A 125 -1.81 -4.85 20.28
C ILE A 125 -2.40 -4.12 21.49
N THR A 126 -3.67 -4.37 21.82
CA THR A 126 -4.34 -3.68 22.94
C THR A 126 -3.80 -4.04 24.31
N SER A 127 -3.09 -5.17 24.47
CA SER A 127 -2.36 -5.50 25.70
C SER A 127 -1.10 -4.65 25.91
N GLY A 128 -0.64 -3.92 24.90
CA GLY A 128 0.61 -3.16 24.92
C GLY A 128 1.86 -3.99 24.61
N ALA A 129 1.72 -5.29 24.29
CA ALA A 129 2.87 -6.15 23.99
C ALA A 129 3.67 -5.67 22.77
N ASP A 130 3.02 -5.01 21.81
CA ASP A 130 3.63 -4.49 20.59
C ASP A 130 3.98 -2.99 20.64
N ASP A 131 3.77 -2.31 21.77
CA ASP A 131 3.95 -0.85 21.90
C ASP A 131 5.32 -0.34 21.45
N SER A 132 6.37 -1.06 21.80
CA SER A 132 7.73 -0.67 21.44
C SER A 132 7.94 -0.71 19.91
N TRP A 133 7.35 -1.72 19.27
CA TRP A 133 7.39 -1.88 17.83
C TRP A 133 6.54 -0.82 17.11
N ILE A 134 5.32 -0.56 17.61
CA ILE A 134 4.42 0.47 17.07
C ILE A 134 5.09 1.85 17.17
N ARG A 135 5.74 2.18 18.31
CA ARG A 135 6.53 3.41 18.44
C ARG A 135 7.68 3.49 17.45
N THR A 136 8.37 2.39 17.20
CA THR A 136 9.43 2.33 16.18
C THR A 136 8.86 2.65 14.79
N ARG A 137 7.73 2.06 14.42
CA ARG A 137 7.04 2.33 13.15
C ARG A 137 6.59 3.78 13.05
N ALA A 138 6.03 4.33 14.10
CA ALA A 138 5.64 5.74 14.16
C ALA A 138 6.82 6.67 13.92
N GLN A 139 7.96 6.41 14.55
CA GLN A 139 9.19 7.19 14.36
C GLN A 139 9.73 7.06 12.91
N GLN A 140 9.67 5.87 12.31
CA GLN A 140 10.07 5.66 10.91
C GLN A 140 9.18 6.45 9.94
N ILE A 141 7.85 6.42 10.11
CA ILE A 141 6.91 7.22 9.30
C ILE A 141 7.20 8.71 9.47
N LYS A 142 7.35 9.18 10.70
CA LYS A 142 7.70 10.59 10.98
C LYS A 142 9.01 10.99 10.30
N ALA A 143 10.03 10.14 10.38
CA ALA A 143 11.37 10.40 9.85
C ALA A 143 11.42 10.49 8.31
N LEU A 144 10.41 9.98 7.59
CA LEU A 144 10.32 10.19 6.14
C LEU A 144 10.27 11.67 5.78
N GLY A 145 9.67 12.53 6.64
CA GLY A 145 9.50 13.96 6.36
C GLY A 145 8.73 14.24 5.08
N LYS A 146 7.92 13.30 4.61
CA LYS A 146 7.08 13.34 3.40
C LYS A 146 5.67 12.91 3.75
N PRO A 147 4.64 13.50 3.10
CA PRO A 147 3.26 13.04 3.26
C PRO A 147 3.10 11.60 2.79
N VAL A 148 2.37 10.79 3.56
CA VAL A 148 2.03 9.41 3.21
C VAL A 148 0.58 9.10 3.61
N PHE A 149 -0.04 8.21 2.89
CA PHE A 149 -1.25 7.54 3.33
C PHE A 149 -0.84 6.29 4.11
N LEU A 150 -1.40 6.09 5.27
CA LEU A 150 -1.15 4.92 6.11
C LEU A 150 -2.44 4.12 6.29
N GLU A 151 -2.46 2.95 5.73
CA GLU A 151 -3.54 2.00 5.79
C GLU A 151 -3.11 0.84 6.69
N TRP A 152 -3.62 0.80 7.92
CA TRP A 152 -3.35 -0.31 8.81
C TRP A 152 -4.38 -1.40 8.63
N ARG A 153 -3.90 -2.62 8.38
CA ARG A 153 -4.73 -3.82 8.31
C ARG A 153 -5.86 -3.70 7.28
N TRP A 154 -5.48 -3.48 6.01
CA TRP A 154 -6.44 -3.44 4.90
C TRP A 154 -7.29 -4.71 4.82
N GLU A 155 -8.51 -4.61 4.31
CA GLU A 155 -9.46 -5.70 4.15
C GLU A 155 -9.67 -6.52 5.45
N MET A 156 -9.72 -5.85 6.60
CA MET A 156 -9.87 -6.44 7.92
C MET A 156 -11.13 -7.29 8.08
N ASP A 157 -12.12 -7.07 7.24
CA ASP A 157 -13.40 -7.79 7.21
C ASP A 157 -13.31 -9.18 6.56
N ARG A 158 -12.16 -9.57 5.98
CA ARG A 158 -11.97 -10.88 5.34
C ARG A 158 -12.06 -12.03 6.35
N PRO A 159 -12.76 -13.14 5.95
CA PRO A 159 -12.94 -14.30 6.84
C PRO A 159 -11.65 -14.95 7.34
N ASN A 160 -10.58 -14.93 6.51
CA ASN A 160 -9.29 -15.51 6.88
C ASN A 160 -8.52 -14.72 7.94
N LEU A 161 -8.95 -13.49 8.24
CA LEU A 161 -8.36 -12.64 9.28
C LEU A 161 -9.06 -12.76 10.64
N ARG A 162 -10.21 -13.40 10.72
CA ARG A 162 -11.05 -13.51 11.93
C ARG A 162 -10.30 -14.02 13.18
N SER A 163 -9.33 -14.90 12.99
CA SER A 163 -8.53 -15.41 14.12
C SER A 163 -7.59 -14.38 14.73
N GLN A 164 -7.28 -13.31 14.00
CA GLN A 164 -6.42 -12.22 14.46
C GLN A 164 -7.23 -10.96 14.78
N GLU A 165 -8.32 -10.72 14.06
CA GLU A 165 -9.20 -9.57 14.31
C GLU A 165 -10.17 -9.84 15.46
N HIS A 166 -10.53 -11.09 15.73
CA HIS A 166 -11.51 -11.55 16.70
C HIS A 166 -12.91 -10.95 16.47
N SER A 167 -13.04 -9.61 16.56
CA SER A 167 -14.28 -8.88 16.32
C SER A 167 -14.01 -7.47 15.75
N GLY A 168 -15.04 -6.83 15.22
CA GLY A 168 -14.94 -5.42 14.84
C GLY A 168 -14.57 -4.52 16.03
N ALA A 169 -15.09 -4.80 17.23
CA ALA A 169 -14.74 -4.05 18.44
C ALA A 169 -13.26 -4.24 18.84
N ASP A 170 -12.72 -5.46 18.76
CA ASP A 170 -11.29 -5.71 19.04
C ASP A 170 -10.40 -4.97 18.00
N TYR A 171 -10.83 -4.96 16.72
CA TYR A 171 -10.13 -4.19 15.67
C TYR A 171 -10.14 -2.68 15.95
N VAL A 172 -11.31 -2.11 16.27
CA VAL A 172 -11.43 -0.68 16.60
C VAL A 172 -10.55 -0.32 17.79
N ALA A 173 -10.57 -1.12 18.85
CA ALA A 173 -9.72 -0.90 20.02
C ALA A 173 -8.22 -0.93 19.66
N ALA A 174 -7.80 -1.84 18.78
CA ALA A 174 -6.40 -1.90 18.31
C ALA A 174 -6.04 -0.71 17.41
N TRP A 175 -6.95 -0.27 16.55
CA TRP A 175 -6.78 0.95 15.75
C TRP A 175 -6.55 2.17 16.64
N ASP A 176 -7.43 2.40 17.63
CA ASP A 176 -7.33 3.51 18.56
C ASP A 176 -6.00 3.47 19.35
N HIS A 177 -5.58 2.27 19.77
CA HIS A 177 -4.32 2.07 20.47
C HIS A 177 -3.11 2.47 19.62
N ILE A 178 -3.06 2.02 18.36
CA ILE A 178 -2.02 2.39 17.41
C ILE A 178 -2.03 3.90 17.15
N ARG A 179 -3.20 4.47 16.89
CA ARG A 179 -3.37 5.92 16.67
C ARG A 179 -2.85 6.73 17.83
N ALA A 180 -3.14 6.34 19.07
CA ALA A 180 -2.66 7.02 20.27
C ALA A 180 -1.13 7.03 20.36
N ILE A 181 -0.47 5.90 20.03
CA ILE A 181 0.99 5.81 20.00
C ILE A 181 1.60 6.70 18.93
N PHE A 182 1.01 6.74 17.73
CA PHE A 182 1.45 7.62 16.63
C PHE A 182 1.29 9.11 17.00
N ALA A 183 0.16 9.47 17.60
CA ALA A 183 -0.09 10.83 18.09
C ALA A 183 0.93 11.23 19.18
N ALA A 184 1.19 10.35 20.15
CA ALA A 184 2.21 10.57 21.19
C ALA A 184 3.64 10.69 20.62
N ALA A 185 3.95 10.02 19.50
CA ALA A 185 5.20 10.17 18.76
C ALA A 185 5.27 11.48 17.95
N GLY A 186 4.16 12.21 17.82
CA GLY A 186 4.05 13.44 17.06
C GLY A 186 4.16 13.21 15.55
N VAL A 187 3.56 12.13 15.04
CA VAL A 187 3.42 11.86 13.59
C VAL A 187 2.29 12.72 13.05
N ASN A 188 2.62 13.65 12.15
CA ASN A 188 1.66 14.55 11.50
C ASN A 188 1.67 14.45 9.97
N ASN A 189 2.54 13.63 9.41
CA ASN A 189 2.72 13.44 7.96
C ASN A 189 1.98 12.21 7.41
N ALA A 190 1.17 11.50 8.20
CA ALA A 190 0.40 10.34 7.78
C ALA A 190 -1.10 10.65 7.81
N ALA A 191 -1.79 10.47 6.67
CA ALA A 191 -3.25 10.40 6.61
C ALA A 191 -3.69 8.94 6.81
N TRP A 192 -4.60 8.72 7.75
CA TRP A 192 -5.08 7.39 8.10
C TRP A 192 -6.22 6.94 7.20
N VAL A 193 -5.99 5.83 6.53
CA VAL A 193 -6.92 5.23 5.56
C VAL A 193 -7.54 3.97 6.16
N TRP A 194 -8.86 3.95 6.29
CA TRP A 194 -9.60 2.76 6.70
C TRP A 194 -10.21 2.10 5.46
N CYS A 195 -9.78 0.87 5.13
CA CYS A 195 -10.04 0.22 3.85
C CYS A 195 -10.50 -1.25 4.01
N PRO A 196 -11.80 -1.50 4.21
CA PRO A 196 -12.37 -2.85 4.10
C PRO A 196 -12.59 -3.24 2.64
N THR A 197 -13.06 -4.47 2.41
CA THR A 197 -13.48 -4.91 1.09
C THR A 197 -14.81 -4.26 0.68
N ALA A 198 -14.98 -3.95 -0.61
CA ALA A 198 -16.31 -3.55 -1.13
C ALA A 198 -17.37 -4.65 -0.90
N LYS A 199 -16.93 -5.92 -0.90
CA LYS A 199 -17.79 -7.05 -0.54
C LYS A 199 -18.31 -6.96 0.90
N GLY A 200 -17.49 -6.53 1.86
CA GLY A 200 -17.89 -6.36 3.25
C GLY A 200 -19.04 -5.38 3.43
N PHE A 201 -19.13 -4.35 2.58
CA PHE A 201 -20.29 -3.44 2.56
C PHE A 201 -21.54 -4.13 1.98
N SER A 202 -21.39 -4.89 0.90
CA SER A 202 -22.50 -5.68 0.34
C SER A 202 -23.04 -6.70 1.33
N ASP A 203 -22.18 -7.29 2.14
CA ASP A 203 -22.53 -8.29 3.15
C ASP A 203 -22.98 -7.64 4.49
N GLY A 204 -22.91 -6.32 4.63
CA GLY A 204 -23.26 -5.59 5.85
C GLY A 204 -22.27 -5.79 7.00
N GLN A 205 -21.04 -6.26 6.72
CA GLN A 205 -20.03 -6.59 7.74
C GLN A 205 -19.01 -5.46 7.97
N ALA A 206 -18.65 -4.71 6.92
CA ALA A 206 -17.57 -3.72 6.95
C ALA A 206 -17.76 -2.65 8.03
N ALA A 207 -18.97 -2.13 8.18
CA ALA A 207 -19.28 -1.04 9.12
C ALA A 207 -18.98 -1.36 10.59
N ALA A 208 -18.95 -2.66 10.97
CA ALA A 208 -18.61 -3.06 12.33
C ALA A 208 -17.14 -2.79 12.69
N PHE A 209 -16.29 -2.57 11.69
CA PHE A 209 -14.86 -2.28 11.84
C PHE A 209 -14.53 -0.78 11.73
N TYR A 210 -15.54 0.10 11.63
CA TYR A 210 -15.29 1.52 11.46
C TYR A 210 -14.87 2.20 12.76
N PRO A 211 -13.65 2.78 12.85
CA PRO A 211 -13.16 3.38 14.09
C PRO A 211 -13.84 4.71 14.44
N GLY A 212 -14.59 5.27 13.51
CA GLY A 212 -15.26 6.55 13.70
C GLY A 212 -14.58 7.73 13.02
N ASN A 213 -15.35 8.81 12.84
CA ASN A 213 -14.91 9.96 12.05
C ASN A 213 -13.67 10.67 12.57
N ASN A 214 -13.42 10.66 13.86
CA ASN A 214 -12.26 11.35 14.45
C ASN A 214 -10.96 10.58 14.27
N GLU A 215 -11.07 9.28 13.99
CA GLU A 215 -9.93 8.36 13.90
C GLU A 215 -9.53 8.04 12.45
N VAL A 216 -10.35 8.44 11.48
CA VAL A 216 -10.16 8.14 10.05
C VAL A 216 -10.06 9.44 9.26
N ASP A 217 -9.02 9.59 8.44
CA ASP A 217 -8.85 10.74 7.54
C ASP A 217 -9.47 10.46 6.17
N TRP A 218 -9.36 9.22 5.68
CA TRP A 218 -9.89 8.77 4.40
C TRP A 218 -10.69 7.47 4.55
N ILE A 219 -11.89 7.45 4.01
CA ILE A 219 -12.69 6.24 3.87
C ILE A 219 -12.32 5.56 2.56
N CYS A 220 -12.09 4.26 2.61
CA CYS A 220 -11.60 3.48 1.48
C CYS A 220 -12.40 2.18 1.29
N ALA A 221 -12.34 1.61 0.09
CA ALA A 221 -12.66 0.20 -0.14
C ALA A 221 -11.81 -0.40 -1.25
N ASP A 222 -11.49 -1.68 -1.11
CA ASP A 222 -10.87 -2.49 -2.16
C ASP A 222 -11.96 -3.16 -3.00
N ALA A 223 -12.01 -2.79 -4.29
CA ALA A 223 -13.12 -3.02 -5.18
C ALA A 223 -12.81 -4.03 -6.28
N TYR A 224 -13.11 -5.30 -6.00
CA TYR A 224 -12.99 -6.39 -6.97
C TYR A 224 -14.35 -7.01 -7.26
N PRO A 225 -14.65 -7.34 -8.53
CA PRO A 225 -15.85 -8.10 -8.84
C PRO A 225 -15.74 -9.48 -8.19
N GLN A 226 -16.85 -9.95 -7.62
CA GLN A 226 -16.86 -11.23 -6.92
C GLN A 226 -16.67 -12.41 -7.88
N TYR A 227 -16.08 -13.49 -7.38
CA TYR A 227 -15.90 -14.72 -8.13
C TYR A 227 -17.27 -15.33 -8.52
N GLY A 228 -17.34 -15.89 -9.74
CA GLY A 228 -18.49 -16.68 -10.20
C GLY A 228 -19.48 -15.97 -11.11
N GLY A 229 -19.22 -14.73 -11.53
CA GLY A 229 -20.07 -14.03 -12.49
C GLY A 229 -19.51 -12.68 -12.90
N TYR A 230 -20.13 -12.06 -13.91
CA TYR A 230 -19.81 -10.68 -14.28
C TYR A 230 -20.52 -9.74 -13.32
N ALA A 231 -19.76 -8.89 -12.64
CA ALA A 231 -20.26 -7.74 -11.92
C ALA A 231 -19.72 -6.45 -12.55
N SER A 232 -20.55 -5.43 -12.73
CA SER A 232 -20.09 -4.12 -13.20
C SER A 232 -19.29 -3.42 -12.11
N PHE A 233 -18.47 -2.43 -12.48
CA PHE A 233 -17.78 -1.63 -11.47
C PHE A 233 -18.77 -0.93 -10.54
N ALA A 234 -19.82 -0.30 -11.08
CA ALA A 234 -20.85 0.34 -10.28
C ALA A 234 -21.47 -0.61 -9.27
N SER A 235 -21.95 -1.80 -9.70
CA SER A 235 -22.54 -2.76 -8.76
C SER A 235 -21.56 -3.28 -7.71
N THR A 236 -20.26 -3.20 -7.97
CA THR A 236 -19.22 -3.58 -7.01
C THR A 236 -19.05 -2.51 -5.93
N VAL A 237 -19.12 -1.23 -6.29
CA VAL A 237 -18.82 -0.13 -5.35
C VAL A 237 -20.06 0.53 -4.77
N ASP A 238 -21.25 0.41 -5.37
CA ASP A 238 -22.47 1.08 -4.94
C ASP A 238 -22.80 0.89 -3.44
N PRO A 239 -22.71 -0.32 -2.84
CA PRO A 239 -22.95 -0.48 -1.41
C PRO A 239 -21.97 0.31 -0.54
N PHE A 240 -20.71 0.38 -0.94
CA PHE A 240 -19.67 1.17 -0.27
C PHE A 240 -19.95 2.67 -0.42
N LEU A 241 -20.16 3.16 -1.63
CA LEU A 241 -20.41 4.58 -1.88
C LEU A 241 -21.69 5.06 -1.20
N GLY A 242 -22.76 4.22 -1.20
CA GLY A 242 -23.98 4.48 -0.47
C GLY A 242 -23.74 4.64 1.03
N TRP A 243 -22.88 3.81 1.63
CA TRP A 243 -22.50 3.95 3.03
C TRP A 243 -21.61 5.18 3.26
N ALA A 244 -20.58 5.39 2.42
CA ALA A 244 -19.63 6.49 2.55
C ALA A 244 -20.31 7.88 2.42
N SER A 245 -21.39 7.99 1.65
CA SER A 245 -22.15 9.24 1.46
C SER A 245 -22.73 9.84 2.74
N HIS A 246 -22.79 9.06 3.82
CA HIS A 246 -23.24 9.55 5.14
C HIS A 246 -22.12 10.25 5.93
N TYR A 247 -20.90 10.30 5.40
CA TYR A 247 -19.72 10.84 6.08
C TYR A 247 -19.06 11.94 5.24
N ASP A 248 -18.69 13.02 5.88
CA ASP A 248 -17.92 14.11 5.24
C ASP A 248 -16.42 13.77 5.25
N LYS A 249 -16.06 12.74 4.48
CA LYS A 249 -14.68 12.24 4.33
C LYS A 249 -14.34 12.03 2.86
N PRO A 250 -13.10 12.31 2.44
CA PRO A 250 -12.67 11.91 1.11
C PRO A 250 -12.69 10.38 0.98
N VAL A 251 -13.15 9.92 -0.17
CA VAL A 251 -13.22 8.50 -0.51
C VAL A 251 -12.03 8.10 -1.37
N MET A 252 -11.46 6.95 -1.06
CA MET A 252 -10.45 6.28 -1.86
C MET A 252 -10.98 4.92 -2.34
N ILE A 253 -10.74 4.60 -3.60
CA ILE A 253 -10.74 3.21 -4.06
C ILE A 253 -9.28 2.76 -3.98
N GLY A 254 -8.94 2.05 -2.89
CA GLY A 254 -7.55 1.71 -2.53
C GLY A 254 -6.95 0.66 -3.43
N GLU A 255 -7.79 -0.27 -3.83
CA GLU A 255 -7.50 -1.25 -4.86
C GLU A 255 -8.71 -1.39 -5.78
N PHE A 256 -8.49 -1.41 -7.08
CA PHE A 256 -9.50 -1.89 -8.02
C PHE A 256 -8.83 -2.70 -9.12
N GLY A 257 -9.55 -3.69 -9.60
CA GLY A 257 -9.05 -4.55 -10.65
C GLY A 257 -10.15 -5.42 -11.24
N VAL A 258 -9.98 -5.79 -12.51
CA VAL A 258 -10.89 -6.68 -13.21
C VAL A 258 -10.13 -7.91 -13.69
N PRO A 259 -10.57 -9.13 -13.35
CA PRO A 259 -9.78 -10.33 -13.59
C PRO A 259 -9.59 -10.62 -15.08
N VAL A 260 -8.43 -11.17 -15.40
CA VAL A 260 -8.07 -11.60 -16.77
C VAL A 260 -9.08 -12.59 -17.33
N SER A 261 -9.72 -13.40 -16.47
CA SER A 261 -10.77 -14.37 -16.86
C SER A 261 -12.01 -13.73 -17.51
N TYR A 262 -12.25 -12.43 -17.34
CA TYR A 262 -13.34 -11.71 -18.02
C TYR A 262 -13.09 -11.58 -19.54
N GLY A 263 -11.84 -11.68 -19.97
CA GLY A 263 -11.44 -11.45 -21.35
C GLY A 263 -11.28 -9.97 -21.69
N PRO A 264 -10.59 -9.66 -22.80
CA PRO A 264 -10.12 -8.29 -23.10
C PRO A 264 -11.23 -7.24 -23.21
N GLN A 265 -12.33 -7.55 -23.91
CA GLN A 265 -13.41 -6.57 -24.16
C GLN A 265 -14.23 -6.28 -22.89
N PRO A 266 -14.70 -7.28 -22.11
CA PRO A 266 -15.38 -7.01 -20.84
C PRO A 266 -14.48 -6.28 -19.82
N ARG A 267 -13.18 -6.59 -19.78
CA ARG A 267 -12.22 -5.84 -18.96
C ARG A 267 -12.15 -4.37 -19.32
N ALA A 268 -12.03 -4.08 -20.62
CA ALA A 268 -12.00 -2.69 -21.09
C ALA A 268 -13.31 -1.95 -20.82
N GLN A 269 -14.46 -2.62 -20.94
CA GLN A 269 -15.77 -2.02 -20.60
C GLN A 269 -15.83 -1.70 -19.09
N TRP A 270 -15.39 -2.62 -18.26
CA TRP A 270 -15.37 -2.46 -16.81
C TRP A 270 -14.49 -1.27 -16.38
N LEU A 271 -13.29 -1.13 -16.96
CA LEU A 271 -12.38 -0.01 -16.71
C LEU A 271 -12.99 1.33 -17.15
N ARG A 272 -13.63 1.37 -18.32
CA ARG A 272 -14.35 2.58 -18.77
C ARG A 272 -15.50 2.94 -17.84
N ALA A 273 -16.22 1.96 -17.32
CA ALA A 273 -17.28 2.18 -16.33
C ALA A 273 -16.71 2.70 -14.99
N ALA A 274 -15.57 2.18 -14.55
CA ALA A 274 -14.87 2.70 -13.37
C ALA A 274 -14.55 4.19 -13.50
N LYS A 275 -14.01 4.60 -14.66
CA LYS A 275 -13.76 6.01 -14.97
C LYS A 275 -15.03 6.86 -14.83
N GLN A 276 -16.15 6.39 -15.39
CA GLN A 276 -17.41 7.14 -15.38
C GLN A 276 -17.93 7.33 -13.94
N VAL A 277 -17.92 6.29 -13.13
CA VAL A 277 -18.35 6.34 -11.71
C VAL A 277 -17.48 7.34 -10.94
N VAL A 278 -16.17 7.23 -11.03
CA VAL A 278 -15.24 8.07 -10.25
C VAL A 278 -15.33 9.55 -10.66
N VAL A 279 -15.51 9.83 -11.95
CA VAL A 279 -15.66 11.23 -12.42
C VAL A 279 -17.02 11.82 -12.00
N ALA A 280 -18.06 11.00 -11.89
CA ALA A 280 -19.39 11.45 -11.48
C ALA A 280 -19.53 11.65 -9.95
N ASP A 281 -18.81 10.89 -9.15
CA ASP A 281 -18.82 10.99 -7.68
C ASP A 281 -17.65 11.82 -7.17
N HIS A 282 -17.90 13.08 -6.84
CA HIS A 282 -16.87 14.01 -6.40
C HIS A 282 -16.35 13.75 -4.97
N GLN A 283 -16.96 12.85 -4.22
CA GLN A 283 -16.41 12.38 -2.94
C GLN A 283 -15.20 11.47 -3.17
N ILE A 284 -15.12 10.77 -4.32
CA ILE A 284 -13.96 9.93 -4.66
C ILE A 284 -12.77 10.82 -5.03
N LYS A 285 -11.73 10.78 -4.22
CA LYS A 285 -10.52 11.60 -4.31
C LYS A 285 -9.25 10.84 -4.64
N ALA A 286 -9.32 9.50 -4.67
CA ALA A 286 -8.21 8.65 -5.09
C ALA A 286 -8.73 7.35 -5.73
N LEU A 287 -8.02 6.88 -6.77
CA LEU A 287 -8.32 5.65 -7.48
C LEU A 287 -7.02 4.92 -7.80
N LEU A 288 -6.82 3.71 -7.23
CA LEU A 288 -5.58 2.95 -7.35
C LEU A 288 -5.81 1.58 -7.98
N TYR A 289 -5.15 1.32 -9.10
CA TYR A 289 -5.28 0.03 -9.78
C TYR A 289 -4.32 -1.01 -9.19
N PHE A 290 -4.82 -2.24 -9.04
CA PHE A 290 -4.02 -3.38 -8.62
C PHE A 290 -3.51 -4.13 -9.87
N ASP A 291 -2.34 -3.71 -10.39
CA ASP A 291 -1.71 -4.30 -11.57
C ASP A 291 -0.79 -5.45 -11.16
N ALA A 292 -1.38 -6.59 -10.87
CA ALA A 292 -0.62 -7.75 -10.42
C ALA A 292 -1.20 -9.07 -10.92
N ASN A 293 -0.33 -10.07 -10.92
CA ASN A 293 -0.67 -11.46 -11.18
C ASN A 293 -0.23 -12.31 -9.96
N PRO A 294 -1.00 -12.30 -8.86
CA PRO A 294 -0.62 -13.01 -7.66
C PRO A 294 -0.41 -14.51 -7.92
N ALA A 295 0.67 -15.05 -7.39
CA ALA A 295 1.00 -16.47 -7.56
C ALA A 295 -0.12 -17.39 -7.05
N GLY A 296 -0.48 -18.40 -7.85
CA GLY A 296 -1.48 -19.40 -7.49
C GLY A 296 -2.94 -18.98 -7.67
N GLN A 297 -3.23 -17.75 -8.06
CA GLN A 297 -4.61 -17.25 -8.24
C GLN A 297 -5.19 -17.58 -9.63
N GLY A 298 -4.36 -17.94 -10.61
CA GLY A 298 -4.80 -18.18 -11.99
C GLY A 298 -5.46 -16.94 -12.64
N ALA A 299 -6.17 -17.13 -13.74
CA ALA A 299 -6.78 -16.02 -14.48
C ALA A 299 -7.91 -15.31 -13.71
N ALA A 300 -8.54 -15.97 -12.77
CA ALA A 300 -9.61 -15.38 -11.94
C ALA A 300 -9.09 -14.42 -10.88
N GLY A 301 -7.86 -14.60 -10.41
CA GLY A 301 -7.21 -13.72 -9.43
C GLY A 301 -6.09 -12.86 -10.03
N SER A 302 -5.89 -12.89 -11.36
CA SER A 302 -4.93 -12.04 -12.05
C SER A 302 -5.62 -10.79 -12.59
N TYR A 303 -5.07 -9.64 -12.28
CA TYR A 303 -5.57 -8.32 -12.69
C TYR A 303 -4.59 -7.59 -13.62
N ALA A 304 -3.46 -8.22 -13.95
CA ALA A 304 -2.39 -7.62 -14.73
C ALA A 304 -2.85 -7.08 -16.08
N LEU A 305 -2.41 -5.88 -16.42
CA LEU A 305 -2.77 -5.16 -17.66
C LEU A 305 -1.89 -5.60 -18.85
N ARG A 306 -1.89 -6.90 -19.14
CA ARG A 306 -1.05 -7.48 -20.21
C ARG A 306 -1.74 -7.58 -21.56
N ASP A 307 -3.08 -7.47 -21.63
CA ASP A 307 -3.80 -7.39 -22.89
C ASP A 307 -3.95 -5.94 -23.34
N THR A 308 -3.72 -5.71 -24.63
CA THR A 308 -3.70 -4.35 -25.21
C THR A 308 -5.04 -3.64 -25.11
N THR A 309 -6.15 -4.36 -25.08
CA THR A 309 -7.52 -3.79 -25.04
C THR A 309 -7.83 -3.23 -23.65
N ALA A 310 -7.56 -3.99 -22.58
CA ALA A 310 -7.72 -3.52 -21.21
C ALA A 310 -6.69 -2.44 -20.88
N LEU A 311 -5.42 -2.62 -21.31
CA LEU A 311 -4.40 -1.60 -21.13
C LEU A 311 -4.80 -0.27 -21.78
N SER A 312 -5.28 -0.27 -23.02
CA SER A 312 -5.77 0.95 -23.68
C SER A 312 -6.92 1.62 -22.93
N ALA A 313 -7.84 0.84 -22.37
CA ALA A 313 -8.92 1.39 -21.54
C ALA A 313 -8.39 1.99 -20.24
N PHE A 314 -7.42 1.35 -19.59
CA PHE A 314 -6.75 1.86 -18.41
C PHE A 314 -5.98 3.17 -18.69
N LEU A 315 -5.21 3.21 -19.78
CA LEU A 315 -4.52 4.43 -20.22
C LEU A 315 -5.49 5.58 -20.44
N SER A 316 -6.70 5.31 -20.98
CA SER A 316 -7.74 6.31 -21.14
C SER A 316 -8.28 6.87 -19.82
N ILE A 317 -8.08 6.20 -18.68
CA ILE A 317 -8.33 6.76 -17.34
C ILE A 317 -7.19 7.70 -16.98
N ALA A 318 -5.95 7.20 -17.06
CA ALA A 318 -4.75 7.95 -16.71
C ALA A 318 -4.64 9.29 -17.45
N ASP A 319 -5.01 9.33 -18.74
CA ASP A 319 -4.97 10.54 -19.59
C ASP A 319 -6.02 11.60 -19.22
N GLN A 320 -6.97 11.30 -18.33
CA GLN A 320 -7.98 12.30 -17.97
C GLN A 320 -7.38 13.38 -17.06
N PRO A 321 -7.60 14.67 -17.35
CA PRO A 321 -7.18 15.76 -16.47
C PRO A 321 -7.74 15.63 -15.05
N TYR A 322 -8.88 14.96 -14.90
CA TYR A 322 -9.52 14.68 -13.60
C TYR A 322 -8.60 13.87 -12.67
N PHE A 323 -7.81 12.96 -13.23
CA PHE A 323 -6.88 12.10 -12.45
C PHE A 323 -5.45 12.67 -12.35
N ASN A 324 -5.24 13.91 -12.78
CA ASN A 324 -3.95 14.60 -12.74
C ASN A 324 -4.08 15.99 -12.12
N PRO A 325 -4.57 16.10 -10.87
CA PRO A 325 -4.96 17.39 -10.25
C PRO A 325 -3.80 18.36 -9.99
N GLY A 326 -2.56 17.97 -10.27
CA GLY A 326 -1.37 18.81 -10.11
C GLY A 326 -0.55 18.99 -11.39
N ALA A 327 -0.97 18.40 -12.50
CA ALA A 327 -0.32 18.62 -13.78
C ALA A 327 -0.64 20.06 -14.24
N ALA A 328 0.39 20.90 -14.38
CA ALA A 328 0.23 22.20 -15.00
C ALA A 328 -0.36 22.03 -16.41
N ARG A 329 -1.45 22.73 -16.69
CA ARG A 329 -2.03 22.85 -18.04
C ARG A 329 -1.18 23.80 -18.86
#